data_5c1ce5d1fe60035cd19021add164848b
#
_entry.id   5c1ce5d1fe60035cd19021add164848b
#
_cell.length_a   1.000
_cell.length_b   1.000
_cell.length_c   1.000
_cell.angle_alpha   90.00
_cell.angle_beta   90.00
_cell.angle_gamma   90.00
#
_symmetry.space_group_name_H-M   'P 1'
#
loop_
_entity.id
_entity.type
_entity.pdbx_description
1 polymer ?
#
loop_
_entity_poly.entity_id
_entity_poly.type
_entity_poly.pdbx_seq_one_letter_code
_entity_poly.pdbx_strand_id
1 'polypeptide(L)'
;MSKYICLKKNSIILGITASLVIGFFTVLQVVLDLQNIYGLFAALGCFVVALHQVSIRNHSIKFRLYAGVLFIFCMSIAISLGSYYSHDLITSSLILLGFSFLIGYTAKSDLVFANGILFIADMYVIGTGFNADVTDSILIGLFTLIGALAFIIVLVVILKKISIKNAFDDNYRSIRILPDIDSTIYAISLSLGLIIGNFISIYFDIEIGYWIPMTVLLIFKPDVIRSSTAIKHRLIGTVIGSLFAIPLAIYLSNAYIIWMILFITTFFTICCIIKHYGSYVFFLTIFIAMLLKLAHLSGYEISLSRLIYTVIGIVIVATIIILSKNIRTILKRI
;
A
#
# COMPACT_ATOMS: atom_id res chain seq x y z
N MET A 1 -28.41 -13.48 -2.52
CA MET A 1 -27.30 -13.33 -1.53
C MET A 1 -26.05 -14.14 -1.87
N SER A 2 -26.10 -15.17 -2.70
CA SER A 2 -24.93 -16.04 -3.02
C SER A 2 -23.93 -15.49 -4.05
N LYS A 3 -24.18 -14.38 -4.70
CA LYS A 3 -23.28 -13.73 -5.70
C LYS A 3 -22.12 -12.93 -5.11
N TYR A 4 -22.11 -12.68 -3.79
CA TYR A 4 -21.20 -11.70 -3.17
C TYR A 4 -19.92 -12.28 -2.55
N ILE A 5 -19.78 -13.60 -2.38
CA ILE A 5 -18.62 -14.21 -1.71
C ILE A 5 -18.00 -15.33 -2.57
N CYS A 6 -17.84 -15.12 -3.87
CA CYS A 6 -17.01 -16.05 -4.63
C CYS A 6 -15.54 -15.58 -4.54
N LEU A 7 -14.88 -15.90 -3.42
CA LEU A 7 -13.45 -15.73 -3.24
C LEU A 7 -12.74 -16.66 -4.25
N LYS A 8 -11.94 -16.10 -5.15
CA LYS A 8 -11.15 -16.93 -6.08
C LYS A 8 -10.11 -17.71 -5.27
N LYS A 9 -9.93 -19.00 -5.56
CA LYS A 9 -8.99 -19.92 -4.88
C LYS A 9 -7.60 -19.29 -4.68
N ASN A 10 -7.09 -18.58 -5.68
CA ASN A 10 -5.78 -17.90 -5.58
C ASN A 10 -5.75 -16.76 -4.55
N SER A 11 -6.83 -16.00 -4.39
CA SER A 11 -6.89 -14.94 -3.38
C SER A 11 -6.98 -15.50 -1.96
N ILE A 12 -7.64 -16.64 -1.79
CA ILE A 12 -7.71 -17.34 -0.50
C ILE A 12 -6.31 -17.84 -0.11
N ILE A 13 -5.60 -18.48 -1.04
CA ILE A 13 -4.22 -18.96 -0.79
C ILE A 13 -3.31 -17.80 -0.40
N LEU A 14 -3.34 -16.71 -1.15
CA LEU A 14 -2.54 -15.51 -0.85
C LEU A 14 -2.90 -14.91 0.52
N GLY A 15 -4.20 -14.83 0.84
CA GLY A 15 -4.68 -14.33 2.13
C GLY A 15 -4.19 -15.19 3.30
N ILE A 16 -4.34 -16.52 3.22
CA ILE A 16 -3.86 -17.45 4.25
C ILE A 16 -2.33 -17.35 4.40
N THR A 17 -1.60 -17.36 3.28
CA THR A 17 -0.13 -17.26 3.28
C THR A 17 0.33 -15.97 3.96
N ALA A 18 -0.28 -14.84 3.61
CA ALA A 18 0.05 -13.55 4.21
C ALA A 18 -0.26 -13.52 5.71
N SER A 19 -1.43 -14.02 6.11
CA SER A 19 -1.81 -14.07 7.53
C SER A 19 -0.86 -14.93 8.36
N LEU A 20 -0.41 -16.07 7.84
CA LEU A 20 0.55 -16.95 8.53
C LEU A 20 1.92 -16.28 8.69
N VAL A 21 2.45 -15.67 7.62
CA VAL A 21 3.78 -15.04 7.65
C VAL A 21 3.78 -13.78 8.51
N ILE A 22 2.75 -12.94 8.40
CA ILE A 22 2.60 -11.75 9.26
C ILE A 22 2.44 -12.17 10.72
N GLY A 23 1.60 -13.18 10.98
CA GLY A 23 1.45 -13.74 12.32
C GLY A 23 2.77 -14.23 12.90
N PHE A 24 3.60 -14.92 12.12
CA PHE A 24 4.92 -15.37 12.55
C PHE A 24 5.84 -14.21 12.95
N PHE A 25 5.96 -13.15 12.13
CA PHE A 25 6.83 -12.02 12.45
C PHE A 25 6.32 -11.20 13.65
N THR A 26 5.01 -11.05 13.79
CA THR A 26 4.43 -10.35 14.96
C THR A 26 4.56 -11.16 16.25
N VAL A 27 4.47 -12.50 16.19
CA VAL A 27 4.79 -13.37 17.34
C VAL A 27 6.25 -13.27 17.69
N LEU A 28 7.13 -13.36 16.69
CA LEU A 28 8.58 -13.29 16.90
C LEU A 28 8.98 -11.96 17.56
N GLN A 29 8.38 -10.85 17.13
CA GLN A 29 8.60 -9.54 17.75
C GLN A 29 8.24 -9.52 19.23
N VAL A 30 7.09 -10.08 19.60
CA VAL A 30 6.63 -10.11 20.99
C VAL A 30 7.44 -11.09 21.83
N VAL A 31 7.77 -12.29 21.30
CA VAL A 31 8.51 -13.33 22.05
C VAL A 31 9.97 -12.93 22.29
N LEU A 32 10.59 -12.25 21.34
CA LEU A 32 11.98 -11.81 21.46
C LEU A 32 12.12 -10.45 22.15
N ASP A 33 10.98 -9.86 22.61
CA ASP A 33 10.93 -8.54 23.23
C ASP A 33 11.73 -7.50 22.42
N LEU A 34 11.60 -7.58 21.10
CA LEU A 34 12.24 -6.65 20.18
C LEU A 34 11.59 -5.29 20.40
N GLN A 35 12.20 -4.43 21.21
CA GLN A 35 11.76 -3.05 21.45
C GLN A 35 11.72 -2.23 20.16
N ASN A 36 12.38 -2.72 19.12
CA ASN A 36 12.48 -2.07 17.83
C ASN A 36 11.33 -2.50 16.92
N ILE A 37 10.83 -1.56 16.12
CA ILE A 37 9.76 -1.71 15.13
C ILE A 37 10.10 -2.63 13.93
N TYR A 38 11.20 -3.37 13.98
CA TYR A 38 11.69 -4.19 12.87
C TYR A 38 10.75 -5.33 12.48
N GLY A 39 10.10 -5.97 13.45
CA GLY A 39 9.07 -6.98 13.17
C GLY A 39 7.85 -6.41 12.44
N LEU A 40 7.50 -5.15 12.72
CA LEU A 40 6.46 -4.41 11.99
C LEU A 40 6.85 -4.23 10.52
N PHE A 41 8.10 -3.87 10.22
CA PHE A 41 8.57 -3.72 8.84
C PHE A 41 8.60 -5.05 8.09
N ALA A 42 8.97 -6.15 8.74
CA ALA A 42 8.88 -7.47 8.15
C ALA A 42 7.41 -7.85 7.83
N ALA A 43 6.48 -7.59 8.75
CA ALA A 43 5.06 -7.79 8.52
C ALA A 43 4.52 -6.92 7.38
N LEU A 44 4.95 -5.65 7.30
CA LEU A 44 4.58 -4.72 6.23
C LEU A 44 5.13 -5.18 4.87
N GLY A 45 6.38 -5.62 4.81
CA GLY A 45 6.98 -6.16 3.60
C GLY A 45 6.22 -7.38 3.07
N CYS A 46 5.87 -8.32 3.95
CA CYS A 46 5.01 -9.45 3.62
C CYS A 46 3.65 -8.97 3.06
N PHE A 47 3.01 -8.01 3.72
CA PHE A 47 1.70 -7.51 3.36
C PHE A 47 1.69 -6.88 1.95
N VAL A 48 2.64 -6.00 1.67
CA VAL A 48 2.71 -5.29 0.38
C VAL A 48 3.05 -6.24 -0.78
N VAL A 49 3.94 -7.21 -0.56
CA VAL A 49 4.20 -8.26 -1.57
C VAL A 49 2.96 -9.12 -1.81
N ALA A 50 2.20 -9.44 -0.77
CA ALA A 50 0.94 -10.16 -0.94
C ALA A 50 -0.05 -9.38 -1.83
N LEU A 51 -0.18 -8.05 -1.63
CA LEU A 51 -1.00 -7.19 -2.49
C LEU A 51 -0.50 -7.17 -3.94
N HIS A 52 0.81 -7.07 -4.15
CA HIS A 52 1.41 -7.16 -5.48
C HIS A 52 1.13 -8.52 -6.14
N GLN A 53 1.29 -9.63 -5.42
CA GLN A 53 0.99 -10.98 -5.93
C GLN A 53 -0.48 -11.17 -6.29
N VAL A 54 -1.40 -10.48 -5.61
CA VAL A 54 -2.82 -10.44 -6.00
C VAL A 54 -3.01 -9.72 -7.34
N SER A 55 -2.27 -8.65 -7.61
CA SER A 55 -2.33 -7.91 -8.87
C SER A 55 -1.88 -8.77 -10.06
N ILE A 56 -0.84 -9.58 -9.88
CA ILE A 56 -0.25 -10.43 -10.93
C ILE A 56 -0.73 -11.89 -10.89
N ARG A 57 -1.81 -12.18 -10.15
CA ARG A 57 -2.29 -13.57 -9.92
C ARG A 57 -2.69 -14.35 -11.17
N ASN A 58 -2.97 -13.66 -12.28
CA ASN A 58 -3.37 -14.28 -13.54
C ASN A 58 -2.17 -14.64 -14.45
N HIS A 59 -0.95 -14.26 -14.06
CA HIS A 59 0.26 -14.60 -14.79
C HIS A 59 0.85 -15.94 -14.34
N SER A 60 1.77 -16.49 -15.15
CA SER A 60 2.45 -17.75 -14.83
C SER A 60 3.22 -17.67 -13.51
N ILE A 61 3.47 -18.81 -12.90
CA ILE A 61 4.22 -18.88 -11.63
C ILE A 61 5.64 -18.33 -11.83
N LYS A 62 6.28 -18.62 -12.98
CA LYS A 62 7.62 -18.11 -13.29
C LYS A 62 7.63 -16.58 -13.33
N PHE A 63 6.71 -15.98 -14.08
CA PHE A 63 6.57 -14.51 -14.13
C PHE A 63 6.34 -13.92 -12.73
N ARG A 64 5.42 -14.50 -11.96
CA ARG A 64 5.08 -14.04 -10.62
C ARG A 64 6.28 -14.07 -9.69
N LEU A 65 7.16 -15.06 -9.82
CA LEU A 65 8.38 -15.16 -9.03
C LEU A 65 9.41 -14.10 -9.44
N TYR A 66 9.71 -13.98 -10.75
CA TYR A 66 10.67 -12.98 -11.23
C TYR A 66 10.21 -11.56 -10.92
N ALA A 67 8.96 -11.22 -11.28
CA ALA A 67 8.38 -9.91 -10.98
C ALA A 67 8.31 -9.66 -9.47
N GLY A 68 8.00 -10.70 -8.67
CA GLY A 68 7.95 -10.62 -7.22
C GLY A 68 9.32 -10.33 -6.60
N VAL A 69 10.37 -11.02 -7.04
CA VAL A 69 11.74 -10.79 -6.53
C VAL A 69 12.22 -9.37 -6.86
N LEU A 70 12.07 -8.94 -8.13
CA LEU A 70 12.42 -7.57 -8.51
C LEU A 70 11.64 -6.52 -7.69
N PHE A 71 10.35 -6.75 -7.52
CA PHE A 71 9.49 -5.88 -6.74
C PHE A 71 9.94 -5.78 -5.29
N ILE A 72 10.31 -6.90 -4.66
CA ILE A 72 10.79 -6.96 -3.27
C ILE A 72 12.03 -6.07 -3.07
N PHE A 73 13.02 -6.17 -3.97
CA PHE A 73 14.22 -5.32 -3.88
C PHE A 73 13.87 -3.85 -4.05
N CYS A 74 13.07 -3.50 -5.06
CA CYS A 74 12.70 -2.11 -5.31
C CYS A 74 11.92 -1.49 -4.14
N MET A 75 10.95 -2.22 -3.54
CA MET A 75 10.19 -1.70 -2.41
C MET A 75 11.02 -1.57 -1.13
N SER A 76 11.97 -2.49 -0.90
CA SER A 76 12.86 -2.43 0.26
C SER A 76 13.82 -1.24 0.18
N ILE A 77 14.33 -0.95 -1.02
CA ILE A 77 15.12 0.25 -1.26
C ILE A 77 14.25 1.51 -1.11
N ALA A 78 13.03 1.47 -1.62
CA ALA A 78 12.13 2.62 -1.56
C ALA A 78 11.78 3.02 -0.11
N ILE A 79 11.48 2.06 0.76
CA ILE A 79 11.18 2.37 2.17
C ILE A 79 12.43 2.87 2.92
N SER A 80 13.63 2.33 2.64
CA SER A 80 14.89 2.84 3.20
C SER A 80 15.15 4.28 2.77
N LEU A 81 14.99 4.59 1.49
CA LEU A 81 15.15 5.96 0.99
C LEU A 81 14.11 6.91 1.59
N GLY A 82 12.86 6.44 1.74
CA GLY A 82 11.79 7.22 2.37
C GLY A 82 12.13 7.58 3.82
N SER A 83 12.61 6.64 4.62
CA SER A 83 12.96 6.87 6.01
C SER A 83 14.19 7.76 6.18
N TYR A 84 15.16 7.66 5.28
CA TYR A 84 16.35 8.50 5.29
C TYR A 84 16.06 9.95 4.88
N TYR A 85 15.26 10.16 3.83
CA TYR A 85 14.91 11.50 3.33
C TYR A 85 13.60 12.06 3.93
N SER A 86 13.15 11.56 5.06
CA SER A 86 11.88 11.91 5.70
C SER A 86 11.72 13.42 5.97
N HIS A 87 12.79 14.11 6.36
CA HIS A 87 12.79 15.55 6.64
C HIS A 87 13.35 16.42 5.51
N ASP A 88 13.89 15.84 4.45
CA ASP A 88 14.36 16.59 3.29
C ASP A 88 13.22 16.79 2.28
N LEU A 89 12.54 17.92 2.41
CA LEU A 89 11.41 18.27 1.54
C LEU A 89 11.78 18.26 0.05
N ILE A 90 12.98 18.74 -0.31
CA ILE A 90 13.38 18.89 -1.71
C ILE A 90 13.63 17.51 -2.31
N THR A 91 14.50 16.71 -1.71
CA THR A 91 14.85 15.38 -2.22
C THR A 91 13.63 14.46 -2.21
N SER A 92 12.83 14.47 -1.13
CA SER A 92 11.61 13.70 -1.03
C SER A 92 10.60 14.06 -2.14
N SER A 93 10.41 15.36 -2.40
CA SER A 93 9.50 15.82 -3.47
C SER A 93 9.99 15.43 -4.86
N LEU A 94 11.30 15.48 -5.12
CA LEU A 94 11.88 15.05 -6.41
C LEU A 94 11.68 13.54 -6.66
N ILE A 95 11.84 12.73 -5.63
CA ILE A 95 11.59 11.27 -5.72
C ILE A 95 10.11 11.01 -6.01
N LEU A 96 9.19 11.68 -5.30
CA LEU A 96 7.75 11.56 -5.52
C LEU A 96 7.33 12.02 -6.92
N LEU A 97 7.95 13.06 -7.44
CA LEU A 97 7.78 13.51 -8.82
C LEU A 97 8.19 12.41 -9.80
N GLY A 98 9.35 11.78 -9.61
CA GLY A 98 9.81 10.66 -10.43
C GLY A 98 8.82 9.49 -10.44
N PHE A 99 8.33 9.07 -9.27
CA PHE A 99 7.29 8.03 -9.17
C PHE A 99 6.00 8.42 -9.90
N SER A 100 5.57 9.68 -9.77
CA SER A 100 4.35 10.17 -10.42
C SER A 100 4.42 10.07 -11.94
N PHE A 101 5.55 10.42 -12.54
CA PHE A 101 5.77 10.30 -13.98
C PHE A 101 5.84 8.84 -14.43
N LEU A 102 6.52 7.97 -13.69
CA LEU A 102 6.56 6.54 -13.98
C LEU A 102 5.15 5.92 -13.92
N ILE A 103 4.36 6.23 -12.91
CA ILE A 103 2.97 5.77 -12.79
C ILE A 103 2.14 6.34 -13.94
N GLY A 104 2.25 7.63 -14.23
CA GLY A 104 1.46 8.30 -15.25
C GLY A 104 1.67 7.73 -16.65
N TYR A 105 2.92 7.54 -17.04
CA TYR A 105 3.26 7.06 -18.40
C TYR A 105 3.06 5.55 -18.58
N THR A 106 2.99 4.77 -17.50
CA THR A 106 2.76 3.33 -17.58
C THR A 106 1.30 2.92 -17.39
N ALA A 107 0.49 3.77 -16.75
CA ALA A 107 -0.89 3.43 -16.37
C ALA A 107 -1.82 3.08 -17.53
N LYS A 108 -1.57 3.61 -18.73
CA LYS A 108 -2.34 3.30 -19.96
C LYS A 108 -1.85 2.04 -20.67
N SER A 109 -0.55 1.77 -20.60
CA SER A 109 0.06 0.64 -21.33
C SER A 109 -0.06 -0.67 -20.57
N ASP A 110 0.24 -0.65 -19.28
CA ASP A 110 0.23 -1.84 -18.43
C ASP A 110 -0.17 -1.47 -16.99
N LEU A 111 -1.43 -1.74 -16.67
CA LEU A 111 -1.99 -1.46 -15.35
C LEU A 111 -1.32 -2.29 -14.25
N VAL A 112 -0.82 -3.50 -14.56
CA VAL A 112 -0.15 -4.37 -13.59
C VAL A 112 1.19 -3.77 -13.20
N PHE A 113 1.95 -3.31 -14.19
CA PHE A 113 3.24 -2.66 -13.97
C PHE A 113 3.07 -1.32 -13.23
N ALA A 114 2.11 -0.49 -13.65
CA ALA A 114 1.79 0.76 -12.97
C ALA A 114 1.38 0.55 -11.51
N ASN A 115 0.61 -0.50 -11.19
CA ASN A 115 0.28 -0.86 -9.82
C ASN A 115 1.52 -1.33 -9.02
N GLY A 116 2.46 -2.01 -9.66
CA GLY A 116 3.75 -2.34 -9.04
C GLY A 116 4.52 -1.08 -8.62
N ILE A 117 4.66 -0.11 -9.54
CA ILE A 117 5.30 1.18 -9.23
C ILE A 117 4.54 1.94 -8.14
N LEU A 118 3.20 1.90 -8.17
CA LEU A 118 2.36 2.53 -7.15
C LEU A 118 2.64 1.94 -5.75
N PHE A 119 2.76 0.63 -5.62
CA PHE A 119 3.09 0.00 -4.33
C PHE A 119 4.52 0.29 -3.88
N ILE A 120 5.49 0.42 -4.82
CA ILE A 120 6.86 0.85 -4.49
C ILE A 120 6.84 2.30 -3.97
N ALA A 121 6.11 3.19 -4.64
CA ALA A 121 5.92 4.57 -4.20
C ALA A 121 5.21 4.66 -2.85
N ASP A 122 4.24 3.77 -2.60
CA ASP A 122 3.56 3.66 -1.31
C ASP A 122 4.52 3.28 -0.18
N MET A 123 5.44 2.35 -0.43
CA MET A 123 6.49 1.99 0.53
C MET A 123 7.47 3.14 0.78
N TYR A 124 7.82 3.92 -0.26
CA TYR A 124 8.60 5.14 -0.08
C TYR A 124 7.87 6.14 0.83
N VAL A 125 6.59 6.41 0.54
CA VAL A 125 5.74 7.32 1.34
C VAL A 125 5.60 6.84 2.78
N ILE A 126 5.41 5.53 3.01
CA ILE A 126 5.39 4.97 4.38
C ILE A 126 6.73 5.22 5.07
N GLY A 127 7.85 5.02 4.36
CA GLY A 127 9.19 5.30 4.88
C GLY A 127 9.34 6.72 5.39
N THR A 128 8.77 7.73 4.70
CA THR A 128 8.85 9.14 5.16
C THR A 128 8.19 9.40 6.52
N GLY A 129 7.42 8.47 7.04
CA GLY A 129 6.87 8.54 8.39
C GLY A 129 7.84 8.12 9.50
N PHE A 130 9.04 7.64 9.15
CA PHE A 130 10.03 7.15 10.12
C PHE A 130 11.32 7.94 9.94
N ASN A 131 11.56 8.86 10.87
CA ASN A 131 12.81 9.62 10.88
C ASN A 131 13.97 8.73 11.33
N ALA A 132 14.75 8.23 10.39
CA ALA A 132 15.80 7.28 10.66
C ALA A 132 17.17 7.78 10.12
N ASP A 133 18.22 7.48 10.85
CA ASP A 133 19.58 7.67 10.36
C ASP A 133 19.90 6.62 9.25
N VAL A 134 21.12 6.66 8.71
CA VAL A 134 21.56 5.76 7.64
C VAL A 134 21.44 4.29 8.08
N THR A 135 21.85 3.98 9.31
CA THR A 135 21.88 2.60 9.83
C THR A 135 20.47 2.06 10.01
N ASP A 136 19.60 2.83 10.67
CA ASP A 136 18.22 2.44 10.91
C ASP A 136 17.42 2.36 9.60
N SER A 137 17.67 3.26 8.65
CA SER A 137 17.04 3.21 7.32
C SER A 137 17.41 1.95 6.55
N ILE A 138 18.67 1.50 6.62
CA ILE A 138 19.12 0.24 6.03
C ILE A 138 18.43 -0.94 6.73
N LEU A 139 18.36 -0.93 8.06
CA LEU A 139 17.69 -1.99 8.83
C LEU A 139 16.20 -2.08 8.52
N ILE A 140 15.50 -0.95 8.40
CA ILE A 140 14.10 -0.89 7.95
C ILE A 140 13.93 -1.60 6.61
N GLY A 141 14.78 -1.29 5.63
CA GLY A 141 14.74 -1.96 4.32
C GLY A 141 15.07 -3.45 4.39
N LEU A 142 16.06 -3.85 5.19
CA LEU A 142 16.45 -5.26 5.37
C LEU A 142 15.32 -6.09 6.02
N PHE A 143 14.68 -5.59 7.06
CA PHE A 143 13.57 -6.31 7.68
C PHE A 143 12.35 -6.36 6.75
N THR A 144 12.08 -5.31 5.99
CA THR A 144 11.07 -5.34 4.94
C THR A 144 11.38 -6.40 3.88
N LEU A 145 12.63 -6.50 3.45
CA LEU A 145 13.13 -7.51 2.51
C LEU A 145 12.95 -8.93 3.08
N ILE A 146 13.32 -9.15 4.33
CA ILE A 146 13.20 -10.47 5.00
C ILE A 146 11.75 -10.93 5.04
N GLY A 147 10.83 -10.07 5.46
CA GLY A 147 9.41 -10.41 5.52
C GLY A 147 8.80 -10.70 4.15
N ALA A 148 9.19 -9.92 3.15
CA ALA A 148 8.77 -10.10 1.77
C ALA A 148 9.29 -11.40 1.15
N LEU A 149 10.56 -11.74 1.37
CA LEU A 149 11.17 -13.01 0.92
C LEU A 149 10.53 -14.20 1.62
N ALA A 150 10.30 -14.12 2.93
CA ALA A 150 9.61 -15.18 3.68
C ALA A 150 8.22 -15.46 3.08
N PHE A 151 7.45 -14.43 2.72
CA PHE A 151 6.17 -14.62 2.04
C PHE A 151 6.30 -15.37 0.72
N ILE A 152 7.26 -14.99 -0.15
CA ILE A 152 7.45 -15.66 -1.45
C ILE A 152 7.88 -17.12 -1.24
N ILE A 153 8.77 -17.40 -0.30
CA ILE A 153 9.22 -18.77 0.00
C ILE A 153 8.02 -19.63 0.41
N VAL A 154 7.23 -19.18 1.37
CA VAL A 154 6.04 -19.91 1.85
C VAL A 154 5.02 -20.08 0.73
N LEU A 155 4.79 -19.03 -0.09
CA LEU A 155 3.89 -19.08 -1.24
C LEU A 155 4.34 -20.15 -2.25
N VAL A 156 5.62 -20.22 -2.58
CA VAL A 156 6.18 -21.24 -3.51
C VAL A 156 5.96 -22.64 -2.98
N VAL A 157 6.23 -22.87 -1.69
CA VAL A 157 6.02 -24.18 -1.05
C VAL A 157 4.55 -24.59 -1.14
N ILE A 158 3.62 -23.68 -0.83
CA ILE A 158 2.19 -23.95 -0.89
C ILE A 158 1.74 -24.19 -2.34
N LEU A 159 2.18 -23.39 -3.30
CA LEU A 159 1.80 -23.53 -4.72
C LEU A 159 2.31 -24.85 -5.31
N LYS A 160 3.54 -25.27 -4.98
CA LYS A 160 4.08 -26.58 -5.40
C LYS A 160 3.24 -27.73 -4.86
N LYS A 161 2.83 -27.67 -3.59
CA LYS A 161 2.06 -28.74 -2.94
C LYS A 161 0.64 -28.88 -3.51
N ILE A 162 0.02 -27.76 -3.97
CA ILE A 162 -1.34 -27.75 -4.48
C ILE A 162 -1.42 -28.16 -5.96
N SER A 163 -0.28 -28.39 -6.63
CA SER A 163 -0.20 -28.83 -8.05
C SER A 163 -1.12 -28.02 -8.98
N ILE A 164 -1.05 -26.68 -8.91
CA ILE A 164 -1.82 -25.80 -9.78
C ILE A 164 -1.26 -25.96 -11.20
N LYS A 165 -1.95 -26.70 -12.05
CA LYS A 165 -1.64 -26.79 -13.49
C LYS A 165 -1.66 -25.38 -14.09
N ASN A 166 -0.53 -24.95 -14.61
CA ASN A 166 -0.36 -23.65 -15.26
C ASN A 166 -1.12 -23.65 -16.59
N ALA A 167 -2.30 -23.08 -16.60
CA ALA A 167 -3.03 -22.72 -17.80
C ALA A 167 -2.97 -21.20 -18.01
N PHE A 168 -1.77 -20.63 -17.99
CA PHE A 168 -1.60 -19.20 -18.16
C PHE A 168 -0.69 -18.95 -19.36
N ASP A 169 -1.25 -18.20 -20.29
CA ASP A 169 -0.56 -17.72 -21.47
C ASP A 169 0.25 -16.48 -21.06
N ASP A 170 1.56 -16.61 -21.07
CA ASP A 170 2.48 -15.50 -20.81
C ASP A 170 2.58 -14.62 -22.07
N ASN A 171 1.45 -14.13 -22.57
CA ASN A 171 1.46 -13.08 -23.58
C ASN A 171 2.03 -11.80 -22.94
N TYR A 172 3.33 -11.70 -22.96
CA TYR A 172 4.07 -10.49 -22.60
C TYR A 172 3.65 -9.36 -23.53
N ARG A 173 2.77 -8.49 -23.06
CA ARG A 173 2.61 -7.18 -23.68
C ARG A 173 3.86 -6.38 -23.34
N SER A 174 4.58 -5.94 -24.38
CA SER A 174 5.70 -5.02 -24.19
C SER A 174 5.24 -3.81 -23.41
N ILE A 175 5.90 -3.55 -22.28
CA ILE A 175 5.69 -2.34 -21.48
C ILE A 175 6.04 -1.16 -22.39
N ARG A 176 5.06 -0.32 -22.70
CA ARG A 176 5.29 0.90 -23.49
C ARG A 176 5.12 2.08 -22.56
N ILE A 177 6.16 2.91 -22.52
CA ILE A 177 6.08 4.23 -21.92
C ILE A 177 5.39 5.12 -22.95
N LEU A 178 4.18 5.60 -22.66
CA LEU A 178 3.39 6.42 -23.58
C LEU A 178 3.28 7.84 -23.03
N PRO A 179 4.21 8.73 -23.38
CA PRO A 179 4.14 10.15 -23.02
C PRO A 179 3.14 10.86 -23.92
N ASP A 180 1.84 10.63 -23.71
CA ASP A 180 0.78 11.41 -24.33
C ASP A 180 0.31 12.56 -23.40
N ILE A 181 -0.43 13.51 -23.96
CA ILE A 181 -0.92 14.69 -23.22
C ILE A 181 -1.72 14.29 -21.98
N ASP A 182 -2.60 13.30 -22.08
CA ASP A 182 -3.43 12.88 -20.96
C ASP A 182 -2.61 12.21 -19.85
N SER A 183 -1.63 11.38 -20.22
CA SER A 183 -0.71 10.75 -19.27
C SER A 183 0.18 11.78 -18.59
N THR A 184 0.62 12.80 -19.33
CA THR A 184 1.41 13.92 -18.81
C THR A 184 0.58 14.78 -17.83
N ILE A 185 -0.66 15.14 -18.19
CA ILE A 185 -1.57 15.87 -17.29
C ILE A 185 -1.82 15.05 -16.01
N TYR A 186 -2.02 13.74 -16.14
CA TYR A 186 -2.20 12.88 -14.98
C TYR A 186 -0.95 12.80 -14.11
N ALA A 187 0.24 12.64 -14.70
CA ALA A 187 1.52 12.59 -14.00
C ALA A 187 1.79 13.90 -13.22
N ILE A 188 1.60 15.05 -13.87
CA ILE A 188 1.75 16.38 -13.25
C ILE A 188 0.72 16.56 -12.13
N SER A 189 -0.52 16.19 -12.35
CA SER A 189 -1.59 16.30 -11.35
C SER A 189 -1.32 15.41 -10.14
N LEU A 190 -0.85 14.18 -10.35
CA LEU A 190 -0.46 13.26 -9.29
C LEU A 190 0.74 13.81 -8.50
N SER A 191 1.78 14.31 -9.21
CA SER A 191 2.96 14.88 -8.56
C SER A 191 2.63 16.09 -7.69
N LEU A 192 1.79 17.01 -8.19
CA LEU A 192 1.30 18.15 -7.40
C LEU A 192 0.60 17.70 -6.12
N GLY A 193 -0.29 16.72 -6.22
CA GLY A 193 -0.98 16.18 -5.05
C GLY A 193 -0.05 15.54 -4.03
N LEU A 194 0.95 14.77 -4.49
CA LEU A 194 1.92 14.14 -3.62
C LEU A 194 2.86 15.16 -2.97
N ILE A 195 3.34 16.15 -3.73
CA ILE A 195 4.22 17.22 -3.22
C ILE A 195 3.46 18.07 -2.19
N ILE A 196 2.21 18.46 -2.45
CA ILE A 196 1.39 19.21 -1.50
C ILE A 196 1.16 18.38 -0.23
N GLY A 197 0.82 17.09 -0.35
CA GLY A 197 0.64 16.21 0.80
C GLY A 197 1.92 16.03 1.61
N ASN A 198 3.06 15.85 0.94
CA ASN A 198 4.37 15.73 1.57
C ASN A 198 4.80 17.05 2.25
N PHE A 199 4.57 18.18 1.58
CA PHE A 199 4.82 19.50 2.14
C PHE A 199 4.02 19.73 3.43
N ILE A 200 2.72 19.43 3.43
CA ILE A 200 1.89 19.56 4.63
C ILE A 200 2.43 18.66 5.75
N SER A 201 2.80 17.41 5.43
CA SER A 201 3.34 16.47 6.40
C SER A 201 4.63 16.98 7.07
N ILE A 202 5.59 17.45 6.27
CA ILE A 202 6.92 17.87 6.76
C ILE A 202 6.86 19.26 7.38
N TYR A 203 6.22 20.24 6.71
CA TYR A 203 6.21 21.64 7.16
C TYR A 203 5.50 21.85 8.49
N PHE A 204 4.41 21.09 8.73
CA PHE A 204 3.67 21.13 9.99
C PHE A 204 4.16 20.12 11.01
N ASP A 205 5.25 19.42 10.74
CA ASP A 205 5.84 18.37 11.60
C ASP A 205 4.78 17.38 12.12
N ILE A 206 3.96 16.90 11.19
CA ILE A 206 2.84 16.01 11.53
C ILE A 206 3.37 14.61 11.77
N GLU A 207 3.28 14.12 12.99
CA GLU A 207 3.75 12.82 13.44
C GLU A 207 3.14 11.74 12.56
N ILE A 208 2.77 11.23 11.87
CA ILE A 208 2.15 10.24 10.98
C ILE A 208 1.58 10.91 9.72
N GLY A 209 2.14 12.08 9.35
CA GLY A 209 1.64 12.88 8.21
C GLY A 209 1.73 12.18 6.86
N TYR A 210 2.56 11.14 6.72
CA TYR A 210 2.68 10.34 5.50
C TYR A 210 1.34 9.71 5.01
N TRP A 211 0.32 9.63 5.87
CA TRP A 211 -1.03 9.23 5.45
C TRP A 211 -1.67 10.18 4.44
N ILE A 212 -1.25 11.46 4.39
CA ILE A 212 -1.78 12.44 3.45
C ILE A 212 -1.32 12.08 2.02
N PRO A 213 0.00 12.07 1.69
CA PRO A 213 0.45 11.69 0.35
C PRO A 213 0.12 10.23 -0.01
N MET A 214 0.10 9.30 0.95
CA MET A 214 -0.36 7.93 0.74
C MET A 214 -1.83 7.89 0.30
N THR A 215 -2.69 8.71 0.90
CA THR A 215 -4.09 8.78 0.48
C THR A 215 -4.21 9.32 -0.93
N VAL A 216 -3.49 10.39 -1.28
CA VAL A 216 -3.43 10.93 -2.63
C VAL A 216 -3.03 9.85 -3.63
N LEU A 217 -1.95 9.12 -3.37
CA LEU A 217 -1.42 8.07 -4.23
C LEU A 217 -2.45 6.96 -4.51
N LEU A 218 -3.18 6.55 -3.48
CA LEU A 218 -4.12 5.43 -3.57
C LEU A 218 -5.46 5.79 -4.23
N ILE A 219 -5.94 7.04 -4.10
CA ILE A 219 -7.26 7.44 -4.61
C ILE A 219 -7.21 8.17 -5.94
N PHE A 220 -6.10 8.82 -6.29
CA PHE A 220 -5.97 9.55 -7.53
C PHE A 220 -5.69 8.59 -8.70
N LYS A 221 -6.62 8.48 -9.62
CA LYS A 221 -6.56 7.57 -10.78
C LYS A 221 -6.58 8.37 -12.08
N PRO A 222 -6.08 7.80 -13.20
CA PRO A 222 -6.10 8.49 -14.51
C PRO A 222 -7.52 8.89 -14.96
N ASP A 223 -8.53 8.16 -14.51
CA ASP A 223 -9.93 8.39 -14.80
C ASP A 223 -10.63 9.05 -13.59
N VAL A 224 -11.30 10.17 -13.85
CA VAL A 224 -12.05 10.94 -12.83
C VAL A 224 -13.14 10.10 -12.15
N ILE A 225 -13.86 9.27 -12.91
CA ILE A 225 -14.92 8.41 -12.36
C ILE A 225 -14.33 7.40 -11.39
N ARG A 226 -13.19 6.79 -11.75
CA ARG A 226 -12.47 5.85 -10.89
C ARG A 226 -11.92 6.55 -9.64
N SER A 227 -11.39 7.77 -9.76
CA SER A 227 -10.95 8.56 -8.62
C SER A 227 -12.11 8.88 -7.68
N SER A 228 -13.24 9.35 -8.20
CA SER A 228 -14.45 9.67 -7.41
C SER A 228 -14.98 8.44 -6.66
N THR A 229 -14.98 7.28 -7.31
CA THR A 229 -15.37 6.01 -6.68
C THR A 229 -14.38 5.60 -5.59
N ALA A 230 -13.08 5.75 -5.85
CA ALA A 230 -12.03 5.45 -4.87
C ALA A 230 -12.13 6.37 -3.64
N ILE A 231 -12.40 7.67 -3.84
CA ILE A 231 -12.64 8.65 -2.76
C ILE A 231 -13.78 8.18 -1.85
N LYS A 232 -14.95 7.86 -2.42
CA LYS A 232 -16.12 7.41 -1.65
C LYS A 232 -15.80 6.15 -0.84
N HIS A 233 -15.23 5.14 -1.48
CA HIS A 233 -14.91 3.90 -0.83
C HIS A 233 -13.81 4.06 0.24
N ARG A 234 -12.82 4.92 -0.01
CA ARG A 234 -11.76 5.23 0.96
C ARG A 234 -12.33 5.90 2.20
N LEU A 235 -13.18 6.92 2.02
CA LEU A 235 -13.82 7.64 3.12
C LEU A 235 -14.69 6.69 3.96
N ILE A 236 -15.64 6.02 3.32
CA ILE A 236 -16.57 5.11 4.01
C ILE A 236 -15.81 3.97 4.72
N GLY A 237 -14.85 3.33 4.02
CA GLY A 237 -14.07 2.24 4.58
C GLY A 237 -13.21 2.69 5.77
N THR A 238 -12.60 3.88 5.70
CA THR A 238 -11.80 4.44 6.80
C THR A 238 -12.69 4.84 8.00
N VAL A 239 -13.82 5.53 7.76
CA VAL A 239 -14.75 5.92 8.83
C VAL A 239 -15.27 4.70 9.57
N ILE A 240 -15.86 3.75 8.85
CA ILE A 240 -16.39 2.53 9.47
C ILE A 240 -15.27 1.70 10.10
N GLY A 241 -14.13 1.57 9.42
CA GLY A 241 -12.97 0.87 9.94
C GLY A 241 -12.45 1.46 11.25
N SER A 242 -12.39 2.80 11.36
CA SER A 242 -11.96 3.49 12.58
C SER A 242 -12.96 3.34 13.73
N LEU A 243 -14.28 3.34 13.44
CA LEU A 243 -15.31 3.06 14.43
C LEU A 243 -15.12 1.70 15.12
N PHE A 244 -14.61 0.71 14.39
CA PHE A 244 -14.28 -0.61 14.98
C PHE A 244 -12.87 -0.66 15.54
N ALA A 245 -11.89 -0.05 14.85
CA ALA A 245 -10.49 -0.10 15.25
C ALA A 245 -10.21 0.62 16.57
N ILE A 246 -10.83 1.78 16.83
CA ILE A 246 -10.62 2.58 18.04
C ILE A 246 -11.02 1.81 19.30
N PRO A 247 -12.25 1.27 19.44
CA PRO A 247 -12.60 0.48 20.61
C PRO A 247 -11.71 -0.75 20.79
N LEU A 248 -11.40 -1.46 19.69
CA LEU A 248 -10.50 -2.60 19.74
C LEU A 248 -9.10 -2.20 20.23
N ALA A 249 -8.58 -1.06 19.78
CA ALA A 249 -7.28 -0.55 20.21
C ALA A 249 -7.28 -0.11 21.68
N ILE A 250 -8.37 0.42 22.20
CA ILE A 250 -8.48 0.86 23.61
C ILE A 250 -8.66 -0.34 24.57
N TYR A 251 -9.64 -1.18 24.29
CA TYR A 251 -10.10 -2.18 25.26
C TYR A 251 -9.39 -3.53 25.19
N LEU A 252 -8.78 -3.88 24.04
CA LEU A 252 -8.09 -5.16 23.91
C LEU A 252 -6.67 -5.08 24.44
N SER A 253 -6.38 -5.78 25.53
CA SER A 253 -5.02 -5.94 26.07
C SER A 253 -4.44 -7.34 25.85
N ASN A 254 -5.27 -8.34 25.53
CA ASN A 254 -4.84 -9.71 25.33
C ASN A 254 -4.18 -9.89 23.95
N ALA A 255 -2.88 -10.17 23.93
CA ALA A 255 -2.10 -10.35 22.70
C ALA A 255 -2.65 -11.47 21.79
N TYR A 256 -3.15 -12.57 22.32
CA TYR A 256 -3.72 -13.68 21.53
C TYR A 256 -4.96 -13.24 20.76
N ILE A 257 -5.83 -12.42 21.38
CA ILE A 257 -7.02 -11.89 20.71
C ILE A 257 -6.60 -10.89 19.61
N ILE A 258 -5.60 -10.04 19.88
CA ILE A 258 -5.08 -9.10 18.89
C ILE A 258 -4.51 -9.86 17.69
N TRP A 259 -3.74 -10.92 17.90
CA TRP A 259 -3.23 -11.78 16.82
C TRP A 259 -4.34 -12.44 16.01
N MET A 260 -5.39 -12.93 16.65
CA MET A 260 -6.54 -13.52 15.96
C MET A 260 -7.23 -12.49 15.06
N ILE A 261 -7.44 -11.26 15.56
CA ILE A 261 -8.02 -10.16 14.77
C ILE A 261 -7.09 -9.78 13.62
N LEU A 262 -5.79 -9.71 13.87
CA LEU A 262 -4.78 -9.39 12.86
C LEU A 262 -4.75 -10.45 11.76
N PHE A 263 -4.84 -11.73 12.10
CA PHE A 263 -4.94 -12.82 11.14
C PHE A 263 -6.19 -12.69 10.25
N ILE A 264 -7.37 -12.49 10.87
CA ILE A 264 -8.64 -12.34 10.18
C ILE A 264 -8.64 -11.11 9.26
N THR A 265 -8.18 -9.97 9.78
CA THR A 265 -8.18 -8.71 9.02
C THR A 265 -7.19 -8.74 7.87
N THR A 266 -6.00 -9.34 8.04
CA THR A 266 -5.04 -9.58 6.95
C THR A 266 -5.68 -10.42 5.84
N PHE A 267 -6.28 -11.55 6.22
CA PHE A 267 -6.94 -12.45 5.27
C PHE A 267 -7.99 -11.72 4.43
N PHE A 268 -8.92 -11.02 5.08
CA PHE A 268 -9.97 -10.30 4.38
C PHE A 268 -9.45 -9.12 3.56
N THR A 269 -8.42 -8.40 4.04
CA THR A 269 -7.79 -7.31 3.29
C THR A 269 -7.25 -7.82 1.95
N ILE A 270 -6.48 -8.90 1.96
CA ILE A 270 -5.93 -9.50 0.74
C ILE A 270 -7.03 -10.05 -0.19
N CYS A 271 -8.10 -10.61 0.37
CA CYS A 271 -9.20 -11.15 -0.43
C CYS A 271 -10.08 -10.06 -1.07
N CYS A 272 -10.27 -8.92 -0.41
CA CYS A 272 -11.22 -7.89 -0.83
C CYS A 272 -10.64 -6.86 -1.81
N ILE A 273 -9.33 -6.67 -1.88
CA ILE A 273 -8.68 -5.59 -2.65
C ILE A 273 -9.17 -5.45 -4.10
N ILE A 274 -9.50 -6.55 -4.76
CA ILE A 274 -9.87 -6.52 -6.19
C ILE A 274 -11.35 -6.27 -6.42
N LYS A 275 -12.21 -6.80 -5.56
CA LYS A 275 -13.66 -6.79 -5.79
C LYS A 275 -14.37 -5.66 -5.06
N HIS A 276 -13.92 -5.34 -3.86
CA HIS A 276 -14.62 -4.45 -2.93
C HIS A 276 -13.64 -3.52 -2.23
N TYR A 277 -13.20 -2.47 -2.93
CA TYR A 277 -12.21 -1.53 -2.40
C TYR A 277 -12.61 -0.92 -1.03
N GLY A 278 -13.89 -0.65 -0.78
CA GLY A 278 -14.36 -0.17 0.52
C GLY A 278 -14.16 -1.19 1.64
N SER A 279 -14.47 -2.47 1.39
CA SER A 279 -14.20 -3.56 2.34
C SER A 279 -12.70 -3.77 2.57
N TYR A 280 -11.89 -3.66 1.51
CA TYR A 280 -10.43 -3.66 1.62
C TYR A 280 -9.96 -2.57 2.59
N VAL A 281 -10.42 -1.33 2.43
CA VAL A 281 -10.04 -0.20 3.29
C VAL A 281 -10.51 -0.39 4.72
N PHE A 282 -11.72 -0.92 4.92
CA PHE A 282 -12.26 -1.26 6.24
C PHE A 282 -11.34 -2.23 7.00
N PHE A 283 -11.05 -3.39 6.41
CA PHE A 283 -10.18 -4.39 7.05
C PHE A 283 -8.75 -3.90 7.20
N LEU A 284 -8.24 -3.14 6.22
CA LEU A 284 -6.92 -2.51 6.29
C LEU A 284 -6.81 -1.54 7.46
N THR A 285 -7.87 -0.80 7.78
CA THR A 285 -7.86 0.15 8.90
C THR A 285 -7.74 -0.58 10.23
N ILE A 286 -8.48 -1.67 10.42
CA ILE A 286 -8.39 -2.48 11.63
C ILE A 286 -7.04 -3.20 11.71
N PHE A 287 -6.56 -3.78 10.58
CA PHE A 287 -5.26 -4.43 10.48
C PHE A 287 -4.12 -3.52 10.97
N ILE A 288 -4.05 -2.29 10.44
CA ILE A 288 -3.00 -1.35 10.82
C ILE A 288 -3.08 -0.96 12.29
N ALA A 289 -4.28 -0.68 12.81
CA ALA A 289 -4.45 -0.35 14.23
C ALA A 289 -3.97 -1.48 15.14
N MET A 290 -4.27 -2.73 14.81
CA MET A 290 -3.85 -3.89 15.58
C MET A 290 -2.35 -4.17 15.44
N LEU A 291 -1.80 -3.99 14.23
CA LEU A 291 -0.37 -4.15 13.98
C LEU A 291 0.47 -3.15 14.79
N LEU A 292 0.06 -1.88 14.79
CA LEU A 292 0.75 -0.82 15.53
C LEU A 292 0.58 -0.97 17.03
N LYS A 293 -0.57 -1.47 17.49
CA LYS A 293 -0.77 -1.79 18.91
C LYS A 293 0.18 -2.90 19.38
N LEU A 294 0.44 -3.93 18.60
CA LEU A 294 1.44 -4.95 18.93
C LEU A 294 2.88 -4.40 18.93
N ALA A 295 3.14 -3.31 18.22
CA ALA A 295 4.41 -2.58 18.26
C ALA A 295 4.47 -1.55 19.39
N HIS A 296 3.58 -1.63 20.38
CA HIS A 296 3.46 -0.71 21.53
C HIS A 296 3.20 0.76 21.16
N LEU A 297 2.68 1.02 19.95
CA LEU A 297 2.24 2.34 19.53
C LEU A 297 0.76 2.56 19.85
N SER A 298 0.36 3.84 20.04
CA SER A 298 -1.03 4.22 20.38
C SER A 298 -2.00 3.96 19.22
N GLY A 299 -2.50 2.74 19.12
CA GLY A 299 -3.37 2.32 17.99
C GLY A 299 -4.64 3.16 17.84
N TYR A 300 -5.19 3.76 18.91
CA TYR A 300 -6.39 4.60 18.82
C TYR A 300 -6.07 5.99 18.26
N GLU A 301 -4.98 6.63 18.69
CA GLU A 301 -4.53 7.94 18.18
C GLU A 301 -4.20 7.84 16.70
N ILE A 302 -3.53 6.78 16.30
CA ILE A 302 -3.20 6.51 14.90
C ILE A 302 -4.47 6.31 14.08
N SER A 303 -5.49 5.62 14.60
CA SER A 303 -6.76 5.43 13.89
C SER A 303 -7.52 6.75 13.69
N LEU A 304 -7.47 7.65 14.68
CA LEU A 304 -8.08 8.98 14.59
C LEU A 304 -7.32 9.88 13.62
N SER A 305 -6.01 9.94 13.75
CA SER A 305 -5.12 10.71 12.86
C SER A 305 -5.27 10.26 11.42
N ARG A 306 -5.36 8.96 11.17
CA ARG A 306 -5.59 8.39 9.85
C ARG A 306 -6.92 8.86 9.23
N LEU A 307 -7.97 9.01 10.02
CA LEU A 307 -9.25 9.55 9.53
C LEU A 307 -9.07 10.99 9.07
N ILE A 308 -8.44 11.83 9.89
CA ILE A 308 -8.20 13.26 9.59
C ILE A 308 -7.34 13.39 8.33
N TYR A 309 -6.21 12.68 8.26
CA TYR A 309 -5.29 12.77 7.12
C TYR A 309 -5.86 12.17 5.84
N THR A 310 -6.76 11.18 5.95
CA THR A 310 -7.52 10.70 4.80
C THR A 310 -8.44 11.81 4.25
N VAL A 311 -9.12 12.56 5.10
CA VAL A 311 -9.96 13.69 4.67
C VAL A 311 -9.11 14.77 3.99
N ILE A 312 -7.96 15.14 4.56
CA ILE A 312 -7.04 16.12 3.95
C ILE A 312 -6.59 15.62 2.56
N GLY A 313 -6.15 14.38 2.45
CA GLY A 313 -5.76 13.79 1.16
C GLY A 313 -6.89 13.78 0.13
N ILE A 314 -8.12 13.51 0.56
CA ILE A 314 -9.33 13.58 -0.30
C ILE A 314 -9.56 15.00 -0.80
N VAL A 315 -9.44 16.02 0.07
CA VAL A 315 -9.61 17.43 -0.31
C VAL A 315 -8.57 17.83 -1.36
N ILE A 316 -7.30 17.46 -1.15
CA ILE A 316 -6.22 17.71 -2.13
C ILE A 316 -6.59 17.09 -3.49
N VAL A 317 -6.97 15.83 -3.53
CA VAL A 317 -7.31 15.13 -4.79
C VAL A 317 -8.54 15.75 -5.45
N ALA A 318 -9.59 16.07 -4.70
CA ALA A 318 -10.79 16.69 -5.23
C ALA A 318 -10.48 18.05 -5.89
N THR A 319 -9.68 18.88 -5.23
CA THR A 319 -9.22 20.17 -5.77
C THR A 319 -8.45 20.00 -7.07
N ILE A 320 -7.49 19.06 -7.11
CA ILE A 320 -6.67 18.81 -8.30
C ILE A 320 -7.52 18.25 -9.45
N ILE A 321 -8.50 17.40 -9.20
CA ILE A 321 -9.42 16.91 -10.22
C ILE A 321 -10.20 18.07 -10.86
N ILE A 322 -10.69 19.01 -10.08
CA ILE A 322 -11.40 20.19 -10.59
C ILE A 322 -10.47 21.03 -11.47
N LEU A 323 -9.24 21.29 -11.01
CA LEU A 323 -8.25 22.06 -11.77
C LEU A 323 -7.85 21.37 -13.07
N SER A 324 -7.56 20.08 -13.03
CA SER A 324 -7.17 19.29 -14.21
C SER A 324 -8.28 19.20 -15.25
N LYS A 325 -9.55 19.16 -14.82
CA LYS A 325 -10.70 19.20 -15.74
C LYS A 325 -10.79 20.52 -16.48
N ASN A 326 -10.56 21.64 -15.79
CA ASN A 326 -10.56 22.98 -16.40
C ASN A 326 -9.42 23.11 -17.44
N ILE A 327 -8.21 22.64 -17.11
CA ILE A 327 -7.06 22.63 -18.03
C ILE A 327 -7.38 21.82 -19.30
N ARG A 328 -7.93 20.61 -19.16
CA ARG A 328 -8.34 19.78 -20.32
C ARG A 328 -9.39 20.47 -21.19
N THR A 329 -10.30 21.23 -20.60
CA THR A 329 -11.33 21.96 -21.34
C THR A 329 -10.73 23.11 -22.15
N ILE A 330 -9.74 23.80 -21.61
CA ILE A 330 -9.01 24.88 -22.29
C ILE A 330 -8.19 24.30 -23.45
N LEU A 331 -7.40 23.24 -23.20
CA LEU A 331 -6.56 22.59 -24.23
C LEU A 331 -7.36 22.01 -25.40
N LYS A 332 -8.62 21.63 -25.20
CA LYS A 332 -9.50 21.17 -26.29
C LYS A 332 -10.10 22.30 -27.13
N ARG A 333 -10.00 23.54 -26.69
CA ARG A 333 -10.50 24.72 -27.40
C ARG A 333 -9.44 25.42 -28.24
N ILE A 334 -8.18 25.07 -28.00
CA ILE A 334 -7.01 25.48 -28.78
C ILE A 334 -6.72 24.40 -29.84
#